data_700703e4728f0b98656dcee44d5505d1
#
_entry.id   700703e4728f0b98656dcee44d5505d1
#
_cell.length_a   1.000
_cell.length_b   1.000
_cell.length_c   1.000
_cell.angle_alpha   90.00
_cell.angle_beta   90.00
_cell.angle_gamma   90.00
#
_symmetry.space_group_name_H-M   'P 1'
#
loop_
_entity.id
_entity.type
_entity.pdbx_description
1 polymer ?
#
loop_
_entity_poly.entity_id
_entity_poly.type
_entity_poly.pdbx_seq_one_letter_code
_entity_poly.pdbx_strand_id
1 'polypeptide(L)'
;MGTQTLEVPVRSEASVSPAPPDLNAIPALTERVRIGTLGWIGPGFVLVGRSVLIIAAQAITAGVLWLQSHSWSWNAAAKWWTVYGTLADVGCLALMAGYTRKEGIRLRDLIGRVRLHWGRDVFLGIGMFLLVFPFFILGAASATRIVYGSGQPPSFAGLADARVLPLWGIIYSFSLWWLIWSPTEEMTYRGYAFPRFEVLCRNRGLAIGLVSFWWTLQHVFLPFILDWKLVLWRFLAFLPGVVILLLPSLKIRRLGPFVFAHWPMDVVGVFMTLKL
;
A
#
# COMPACT_ATOMS: atom_id res chain seq x y z
N MET A 1 -28.16 51.26 50.48
CA MET A 1 -27.03 50.78 49.71
C MET A 1 -27.33 49.30 49.37
N GLY A 2 -27.84 49.08 48.17
CA GLY A 2 -28.17 47.70 47.71
C GLY A 2 -26.98 47.09 46.96
N THR A 3 -26.46 45.99 47.46
CA THR A 3 -25.44 45.21 46.83
C THR A 3 -26.08 44.42 45.68
N GLN A 4 -25.81 44.79 44.42
CA GLN A 4 -26.13 43.98 43.26
C GLN A 4 -25.09 42.82 43.15
N THR A 5 -25.55 41.62 43.39
CA THR A 5 -24.81 40.39 43.07
C THR A 5 -24.85 40.19 41.55
N LEU A 6 -23.70 40.37 40.90
CA LEU A 6 -23.49 39.99 39.47
C LEU A 6 -23.53 38.46 39.35
N GLU A 7 -24.62 37.93 38.82
CA GLU A 7 -24.68 36.56 38.37
C GLU A 7 -23.78 36.38 37.12
N VAL A 8 -22.69 35.67 37.27
CA VAL A 8 -21.84 35.25 36.15
C VAL A 8 -22.58 34.15 35.38
N PRO A 9 -22.86 34.32 34.07
CA PRO A 9 -23.54 33.31 33.31
C PRO A 9 -22.65 32.04 33.22
N VAL A 10 -23.12 30.94 33.78
CA VAL A 10 -22.53 29.60 33.62
C VAL A 10 -22.56 29.29 32.13
N ARG A 11 -21.40 29.31 31.46
CA ARG A 11 -21.27 28.82 30.08
C ARG A 11 -21.71 27.35 30.10
N SER A 12 -22.84 27.07 29.48
CA SER A 12 -23.27 25.73 29.12
C SER A 12 -22.11 25.06 28.41
N GLU A 13 -21.52 24.05 29.02
CA GLU A 13 -20.58 23.16 28.35
C GLU A 13 -21.33 22.56 27.14
N ALA A 14 -20.99 23.03 25.94
CA ALA A 14 -21.49 22.47 24.71
C ALA A 14 -21.16 20.95 24.75
N SER A 15 -22.19 20.13 24.84
CA SER A 15 -22.07 18.68 24.85
C SER A 15 -21.33 18.26 23.56
N VAL A 16 -20.03 17.99 23.69
CA VAL A 16 -19.24 17.45 22.58
C VAL A 16 -19.84 16.10 22.25
N SER A 17 -20.57 16.02 21.15
CA SER A 17 -21.11 14.76 20.66
C SER A 17 -19.97 13.73 20.57
N PRO A 18 -20.13 12.54 21.17
CA PRO A 18 -19.07 11.54 21.12
C PRO A 18 -18.68 11.26 19.68
N ALA A 19 -17.39 11.24 19.44
CA ALA A 19 -16.86 10.97 18.11
C ALA A 19 -17.37 9.59 17.61
N PRO A 20 -17.79 9.48 16.33
CA PRO A 20 -18.27 8.21 15.79
C PRO A 20 -17.26 7.09 16.02
N PRO A 21 -17.71 5.87 16.33
CA PRO A 21 -16.82 4.74 16.63
C PRO A 21 -15.92 4.43 15.44
N ASP A 22 -14.66 4.06 15.72
CA ASP A 22 -13.75 3.53 14.69
C ASP A 22 -14.15 2.08 14.38
N LEU A 23 -14.82 1.92 13.26
CA LEU A 23 -15.31 0.62 12.79
C LEU A 23 -14.19 -0.35 12.39
N ASN A 24 -12.95 0.14 12.23
CA ASN A 24 -11.78 -0.69 11.90
C ASN A 24 -10.86 -0.92 13.12
N ALA A 25 -11.29 -0.50 14.30
CA ALA A 25 -10.56 -0.74 15.53
C ALA A 25 -10.61 -2.23 15.95
N ILE A 26 -9.57 -2.70 16.67
CA ILE A 26 -9.45 -4.11 17.12
C ILE A 26 -10.69 -4.62 17.85
N PRO A 27 -11.33 -3.88 18.79
CA PRO A 27 -12.55 -4.36 19.44
C PRO A 27 -13.69 -4.61 18.45
N ALA A 28 -13.89 -3.72 17.48
CA ALA A 28 -14.93 -3.88 16.46
C ALA A 28 -14.66 -5.06 15.52
N LEU A 29 -13.40 -5.32 15.18
CA LEU A 29 -13.00 -6.48 14.38
C LEU A 29 -13.15 -7.78 15.18
N THR A 30 -12.79 -7.79 16.46
CA THR A 30 -12.99 -8.96 17.35
C THR A 30 -14.47 -9.34 17.43
N GLU A 31 -15.35 -8.36 17.55
CA GLU A 31 -16.79 -8.61 17.57
C GLU A 31 -17.28 -9.21 16.23
N ARG A 32 -16.79 -8.72 15.07
CA ARG A 32 -17.13 -9.32 13.78
C ARG A 32 -16.66 -10.76 13.63
N VAL A 33 -15.50 -11.10 14.19
CA VAL A 33 -15.05 -12.51 14.25
C VAL A 33 -16.01 -13.33 15.12
N ARG A 34 -16.42 -12.79 16.29
CA ARG A 34 -17.33 -13.45 17.20
C ARG A 34 -18.70 -13.76 16.60
N ILE A 35 -19.26 -12.81 15.83
CA ILE A 35 -20.56 -12.97 15.16
C ILE A 35 -20.47 -13.62 13.77
N GLY A 36 -19.25 -14.03 13.34
CA GLY A 36 -19.03 -14.77 12.09
C GLY A 36 -19.06 -13.94 10.79
N THR A 37 -19.10 -12.60 10.87
CA THR A 37 -19.05 -11.74 9.68
C THR A 37 -17.63 -11.47 9.17
N LEU A 38 -16.61 -11.76 9.98
CA LEU A 38 -15.19 -11.70 9.62
C LEU A 38 -14.54 -13.06 9.82
N GLY A 39 -13.92 -13.59 8.77
CA GLY A 39 -13.14 -14.83 8.75
C GLY A 39 -11.88 -14.70 7.89
N TRP A 40 -11.16 -15.79 7.71
CA TRP A 40 -9.87 -15.85 6.99
C TRP A 40 -9.99 -15.58 5.49
N ILE A 41 -11.15 -15.89 4.89
CA ILE A 41 -11.34 -15.84 3.43
C ILE A 41 -11.15 -14.42 2.90
N GLY A 42 -11.83 -13.43 3.48
CA GLY A 42 -11.77 -12.05 3.00
C GLY A 42 -10.35 -11.46 3.01
N PRO A 43 -9.68 -11.42 4.19
CA PRO A 43 -8.31 -10.91 4.29
C PRO A 43 -7.31 -11.70 3.42
N GLY A 44 -7.46 -13.04 3.36
CA GLY A 44 -6.62 -13.89 2.51
C GLY A 44 -6.77 -13.58 1.03
N PHE A 45 -8.03 -13.46 0.54
CA PHE A 45 -8.27 -13.12 -0.86
C PHE A 45 -7.80 -11.71 -1.21
N VAL A 46 -7.95 -10.73 -0.35
CA VAL A 46 -7.45 -9.37 -0.59
C VAL A 46 -5.92 -9.36 -0.66
N LEU A 47 -5.27 -10.09 0.25
CA LEU A 47 -3.82 -10.16 0.36
C LEU A 47 -3.17 -10.83 -0.87
N VAL A 48 -3.67 -12.01 -1.24
CA VAL A 48 -3.20 -12.77 -2.41
C VAL A 48 -3.70 -12.13 -3.71
N GLY A 49 -4.95 -11.69 -3.71
CA GLY A 49 -5.65 -11.15 -4.87
C GLY A 49 -4.94 -9.98 -5.50
N ARG A 50 -4.31 -9.10 -4.70
CA ARG A 50 -3.53 -7.98 -5.25
C ARG A 50 -2.38 -8.47 -6.14
N SER A 51 -1.63 -9.47 -5.72
CA SER A 51 -0.55 -10.06 -6.53
C SER A 51 -1.08 -10.72 -7.80
N VAL A 52 -2.21 -11.45 -7.69
CA VAL A 52 -2.86 -12.07 -8.86
C VAL A 52 -3.37 -11.02 -9.84
N LEU A 53 -3.98 -9.94 -9.35
CA LEU A 53 -4.48 -8.83 -10.17
C LEU A 53 -3.34 -8.12 -10.92
N ILE A 54 -2.17 -7.95 -10.30
CA ILE A 54 -0.98 -7.38 -10.95
C ILE A 54 -0.52 -8.26 -12.13
N ILE A 55 -0.40 -9.57 -11.91
CA ILE A 55 0.00 -10.50 -12.97
C ILE A 55 -1.04 -10.52 -14.08
N ALA A 56 -2.33 -10.56 -13.74
CA ALA A 56 -3.43 -10.52 -14.70
C ALA A 56 -3.43 -9.21 -15.52
N ALA A 57 -3.19 -8.06 -14.88
CA ALA A 57 -3.10 -6.77 -15.55
C ALA A 57 -1.91 -6.70 -16.51
N GLN A 58 -0.75 -7.29 -16.14
CA GLN A 58 0.39 -7.43 -17.06
C GLN A 58 0.05 -8.34 -18.24
N ALA A 59 -0.64 -9.47 -18.00
CA ALA A 59 -1.07 -10.37 -19.06
C ALA A 59 -2.06 -9.71 -20.03
N ILE A 60 -3.03 -8.95 -19.51
CA ILE A 60 -3.96 -8.15 -20.34
C ILE A 60 -3.18 -7.15 -21.19
N THR A 61 -2.21 -6.45 -20.60
CA THR A 61 -1.37 -5.49 -21.32
C THR A 61 -0.55 -6.17 -22.41
N ALA A 62 0.02 -7.35 -22.14
CA ALA A 62 0.73 -8.13 -23.15
C ALA A 62 -0.20 -8.57 -24.30
N GLY A 63 -1.45 -8.93 -23.99
CA GLY A 63 -2.49 -9.25 -24.98
C GLY A 63 -2.85 -8.03 -25.85
N VAL A 64 -3.02 -6.85 -25.25
CA VAL A 64 -3.29 -5.61 -26.00
C VAL A 64 -2.14 -5.27 -26.96
N LEU A 65 -0.89 -5.35 -26.47
CA LEU A 65 0.29 -5.11 -27.31
C LEU A 65 0.42 -6.15 -28.43
N TRP A 66 0.07 -7.40 -28.17
CA TRP A 66 0.04 -8.44 -29.19
C TRP A 66 -0.99 -8.16 -30.29
N LEU A 67 -2.19 -7.69 -29.93
CA LEU A 67 -3.22 -7.29 -30.92
C LEU A 67 -2.74 -6.15 -31.83
N GLN A 68 -1.88 -5.26 -31.31
CA GLN A 68 -1.35 -4.11 -32.06
C GLN A 68 -0.15 -4.47 -32.94
N SER A 69 0.74 -5.34 -32.48
CA SER A 69 2.03 -5.64 -33.11
C SER A 69 2.15 -7.04 -33.71
N HIS A 70 1.13 -7.91 -33.48
CA HIS A 70 1.16 -9.35 -33.80
C HIS A 70 2.36 -10.10 -33.19
N SER A 71 3.03 -9.51 -32.19
CA SER A 71 4.19 -10.05 -31.50
C SER A 71 3.93 -10.11 -30.00
N TRP A 72 3.85 -11.31 -29.44
CA TRP A 72 3.69 -11.50 -28.01
C TRP A 72 5.01 -11.18 -27.29
N SER A 73 4.97 -10.22 -26.35
CA SER A 73 6.12 -9.91 -25.52
C SER A 73 5.70 -9.56 -24.10
N TRP A 74 6.00 -10.47 -23.18
CA TRP A 74 5.80 -10.27 -21.75
C TRP A 74 6.65 -9.10 -21.22
N ASN A 75 7.90 -9.01 -21.67
CA ASN A 75 8.83 -7.95 -21.28
C ASN A 75 8.42 -6.58 -21.82
N ALA A 76 7.80 -6.53 -23.00
CA ALA A 76 7.24 -5.28 -23.51
C ALA A 76 6.08 -4.77 -22.65
N ALA A 77 5.23 -5.68 -22.15
CA ALA A 77 4.17 -5.32 -21.22
C ALA A 77 4.73 -4.84 -19.88
N ALA A 78 5.84 -5.42 -19.39
CA ALA A 78 6.46 -5.03 -18.14
C ALA A 78 6.82 -3.55 -18.07
N LYS A 79 7.12 -2.91 -19.19
CA LYS A 79 7.44 -1.47 -19.28
C LYS A 79 6.27 -0.56 -18.91
N TRP A 80 5.05 -1.07 -19.01
CA TRP A 80 3.80 -0.35 -18.71
C TRP A 80 3.33 -0.53 -17.26
N TRP A 81 4.22 -0.94 -16.36
CA TRP A 81 3.88 -1.35 -15.01
C TRP A 81 3.12 -0.28 -14.20
N THR A 82 3.37 1.00 -14.41
CA THR A 82 2.61 2.08 -13.78
C THR A 82 1.18 2.16 -14.32
N VAL A 83 1.00 2.00 -15.61
CA VAL A 83 -0.31 2.07 -16.26
C VAL A 83 -1.17 0.86 -15.89
N TYR A 84 -0.66 -0.36 -16.07
CA TYR A 84 -1.45 -1.54 -15.69
C TYR A 84 -1.54 -1.77 -14.18
N GLY A 85 -0.64 -1.19 -13.38
CA GLY A 85 -0.77 -1.15 -11.93
C GLY A 85 -2.07 -0.52 -11.48
N THR A 86 -2.56 0.50 -12.20
CA THR A 86 -3.87 1.11 -11.94
C THR A 86 -5.03 0.14 -12.18
N LEU A 87 -4.94 -0.75 -13.17
CA LEU A 87 -5.96 -1.79 -13.37
C LEU A 87 -6.00 -2.75 -12.16
N ALA A 88 -4.82 -3.10 -11.65
CA ALA A 88 -4.72 -3.91 -10.43
C ALA A 88 -5.31 -3.17 -9.22
N ASP A 89 -5.08 -1.86 -9.10
CA ASP A 89 -5.66 -1.04 -8.03
C ASP A 89 -7.19 -0.99 -8.09
N VAL A 90 -7.77 -0.76 -9.27
CA VAL A 90 -9.23 -0.78 -9.47
C VAL A 90 -9.81 -2.14 -9.07
N GLY A 91 -9.19 -3.24 -9.50
CA GLY A 91 -9.59 -4.58 -9.11
C GLY A 91 -9.47 -4.81 -7.59
N CYS A 92 -8.41 -4.33 -6.98
CA CYS A 92 -8.17 -4.45 -5.53
C CYS A 92 -9.19 -3.63 -4.72
N LEU A 93 -9.50 -2.40 -5.14
CA LEU A 93 -10.53 -1.57 -4.53
C LEU A 93 -11.92 -2.22 -4.65
N ALA A 94 -12.25 -2.82 -5.79
CA ALA A 94 -13.50 -3.54 -5.99
C ALA A 94 -13.59 -4.77 -5.07
N LEU A 95 -12.49 -5.53 -4.95
CA LEU A 95 -12.39 -6.68 -4.06
C LEU A 95 -12.58 -6.27 -2.59
N MET A 96 -11.85 -5.24 -2.14
CA MET A 96 -12.00 -4.70 -0.79
C MET A 96 -13.41 -4.16 -0.54
N ALA A 97 -14.01 -3.46 -1.50
CA ALA A 97 -15.38 -2.96 -1.39
C ALA A 97 -16.40 -4.10 -1.22
N GLY A 98 -16.19 -5.23 -1.89
CA GLY A 98 -17.02 -6.42 -1.73
C GLY A 98 -16.94 -7.01 -0.33
N TYR A 99 -15.73 -7.17 0.21
CA TYR A 99 -15.54 -7.75 1.55
C TYR A 99 -15.91 -6.78 2.68
N THR A 100 -15.60 -5.48 2.57
CA THR A 100 -16.02 -4.50 3.57
C THR A 100 -17.54 -4.40 3.69
N ARG A 101 -18.27 -4.49 2.55
CA ARG A 101 -19.76 -4.55 2.58
C ARG A 101 -20.27 -5.78 3.33
N LYS A 102 -19.66 -6.96 3.16
CA LYS A 102 -20.01 -8.18 3.91
C LYS A 102 -19.76 -8.01 5.42
N GLU A 103 -18.76 -7.21 5.78
CA GLU A 103 -18.46 -6.87 7.18
C GLU A 103 -19.33 -5.73 7.73
N GLY A 104 -20.26 -5.17 6.96
CA GLY A 104 -21.13 -4.05 7.37
C GLY A 104 -20.43 -2.70 7.44
N ILE A 105 -19.28 -2.53 6.77
CA ILE A 105 -18.54 -1.26 6.71
C ILE A 105 -18.33 -0.80 5.27
N ARG A 106 -17.90 0.43 5.11
CA ARG A 106 -17.59 1.03 3.80
C ARG A 106 -16.09 1.09 3.58
N LEU A 107 -15.67 1.09 2.32
CA LEU A 107 -14.27 1.22 1.94
C LEU A 107 -13.58 2.44 2.59
N ARG A 108 -14.27 3.58 2.68
CA ARG A 108 -13.76 4.80 3.32
C ARG A 108 -13.45 4.64 4.81
N ASP A 109 -14.07 3.68 5.48
CA ASP A 109 -13.87 3.44 6.91
C ASP A 109 -12.48 2.83 7.18
N LEU A 110 -11.82 2.30 6.12
CA LEU A 110 -10.44 1.83 6.18
C LEU A 110 -9.41 2.96 6.28
N ILE A 111 -9.74 4.15 5.79
CA ILE A 111 -8.81 5.29 5.71
C ILE A 111 -8.58 5.92 7.09
N GLY A 112 -9.59 5.82 7.97
CA GLY A 112 -9.57 6.49 9.26
C GLY A 112 -9.83 8.00 9.16
N ARG A 113 -9.54 8.75 10.22
CA ARG A 113 -9.84 10.19 10.32
C ARG A 113 -8.74 11.05 9.67
N VAL A 114 -8.77 11.21 8.36
CA VAL A 114 -7.77 12.01 7.62
C VAL A 114 -7.93 13.51 7.88
N ARG A 115 -9.17 14.03 7.98
CA ARG A 115 -9.46 15.47 7.95
C ARG A 115 -8.98 16.27 9.16
N LEU A 116 -8.81 15.66 10.34
CA LEU A 116 -8.50 16.36 11.58
C LEU A 116 -7.01 16.58 11.84
N HIS A 117 -6.10 15.94 11.07
CA HIS A 117 -4.67 15.92 11.39
C HIS A 117 -3.74 16.08 10.18
N TRP A 118 -4.19 16.76 9.12
CA TRP A 118 -3.48 16.79 7.84
C TRP A 118 -2.00 17.19 7.98
N GLY A 119 -1.72 18.32 8.62
CA GLY A 119 -0.35 18.79 8.83
C GLY A 119 0.51 17.83 9.64
N ARG A 120 -0.07 17.23 10.68
CA ARG A 120 0.60 16.20 11.48
C ARG A 120 0.87 14.91 10.67
N ASP A 121 -0.06 14.52 9.80
CA ASP A 121 0.08 13.33 8.98
C ASP A 121 1.18 13.50 7.92
N VAL A 122 1.29 14.68 7.31
CA VAL A 122 2.41 15.02 6.40
C VAL A 122 3.74 14.96 7.14
N PHE A 123 3.84 15.61 8.30
CA PHE A 123 5.08 15.61 9.09
C PHE A 123 5.50 14.21 9.53
N LEU A 124 4.56 13.40 10.01
CA LEU A 124 4.81 12.01 10.36
C LEU A 124 5.18 11.17 9.13
N GLY A 125 4.56 11.44 7.99
CA GLY A 125 4.89 10.77 6.72
C GLY A 125 6.32 11.03 6.28
N ILE A 126 6.76 12.28 6.31
CA ILE A 126 8.16 12.63 6.03
C ILE A 126 9.11 11.92 6.99
N GLY A 127 8.82 11.94 8.29
CA GLY A 127 9.63 11.24 9.29
C GLY A 127 9.69 9.72 9.03
N MET A 128 8.58 9.10 8.66
CA MET A 128 8.54 7.67 8.29
C MET A 128 9.31 7.39 7.01
N PHE A 129 9.19 8.24 5.99
CA PHE A 129 10.00 8.11 4.77
C PHE A 129 11.49 8.10 5.10
N LEU A 130 11.97 9.10 5.85
CA LEU A 130 13.37 9.20 6.24
C LEU A 130 13.83 8.01 7.09
N LEU A 131 12.96 7.46 7.93
CA LEU A 131 13.24 6.28 8.74
C LEU A 131 13.31 5.00 7.90
N VAL A 132 12.39 4.81 6.98
CA VAL A 132 12.18 3.52 6.27
C VAL A 132 13.04 3.41 5.02
N PHE A 133 13.24 4.52 4.30
CA PHE A 133 13.97 4.51 3.03
C PHE A 133 15.38 3.91 3.09
N PRO A 134 16.19 4.17 4.16
CA PRO A 134 17.47 3.49 4.34
C PRO A 134 17.39 1.96 4.38
N PHE A 135 16.29 1.39 4.88
CA PHE A 135 16.13 -0.07 4.93
C PHE A 135 15.87 -0.67 3.55
N PHE A 136 15.22 0.06 2.62
CA PHE A 136 15.13 -0.35 1.23
C PHE A 136 16.52 -0.31 0.55
N ILE A 137 17.33 0.71 0.80
CA ILE A 137 18.69 0.80 0.26
C ILE A 137 19.56 -0.34 0.81
N LEU A 138 19.54 -0.56 2.12
CA LEU A 138 20.29 -1.65 2.76
C LEU A 138 19.80 -3.02 2.29
N GLY A 139 18.48 -3.18 2.15
CA GLY A 139 17.87 -4.38 1.59
C GLY A 139 18.36 -4.65 0.17
N ALA A 140 18.34 -3.66 -0.70
CA ALA A 140 18.82 -3.77 -2.08
C ALA A 140 20.32 -4.10 -2.14
N ALA A 141 21.15 -3.42 -1.34
CA ALA A 141 22.58 -3.68 -1.26
C ALA A 141 22.89 -5.11 -0.77
N SER A 142 22.20 -5.54 0.30
CA SER A 142 22.34 -6.89 0.85
C SER A 142 21.87 -7.96 -0.14
N ALA A 143 20.71 -7.75 -0.75
CA ALA A 143 20.17 -8.65 -1.76
C ALA A 143 21.10 -8.78 -2.98
N THR A 144 21.71 -7.67 -3.43
CA THR A 144 22.71 -7.68 -4.51
C THR A 144 23.89 -8.56 -4.15
N ARG A 145 24.38 -8.42 -2.94
CA ARG A 145 25.52 -9.23 -2.46
C ARG A 145 25.18 -10.71 -2.34
N ILE A 146 23.99 -11.04 -1.86
CA ILE A 146 23.51 -12.41 -1.68
C ILE A 146 23.24 -13.10 -3.04
N VAL A 147 22.59 -12.41 -3.96
CA VAL A 147 22.07 -13.02 -5.21
C VAL A 147 23.09 -12.94 -6.35
N TYR A 148 23.84 -11.84 -6.43
CA TYR A 148 24.78 -11.56 -7.54
C TYR A 148 26.27 -11.54 -7.10
N GLY A 149 26.56 -11.76 -5.84
CA GLY A 149 27.94 -11.69 -5.31
C GLY A 149 28.44 -10.25 -5.28
N SER A 150 29.63 -10.00 -5.86
CA SER A 150 30.20 -8.65 -6.03
C SER A 150 29.68 -7.93 -7.27
N GLY A 151 28.74 -8.55 -7.99
CA GLY A 151 28.17 -7.99 -9.22
C GLY A 151 27.28 -6.78 -8.98
N GLN A 152 27.05 -6.03 -10.06
CA GLN A 152 26.09 -4.94 -10.06
C GLN A 152 24.66 -5.50 -9.96
N PRO A 153 23.70 -4.80 -9.29
CA PRO A 153 22.32 -5.18 -9.32
C PRO A 153 21.81 -5.18 -10.77
N PRO A 154 20.80 -6.01 -11.08
CA PRO A 154 20.24 -6.01 -12.42
C PRO A 154 19.80 -4.60 -12.78
N SER A 155 20.22 -4.13 -13.94
CA SER A 155 19.81 -2.82 -14.41
C SER A 155 18.30 -2.83 -14.69
N PHE A 156 17.51 -2.19 -13.85
CA PHE A 156 16.12 -1.87 -14.19
C PHE A 156 16.00 -1.07 -15.50
N ALA A 157 17.07 -0.39 -15.90
CA ALA A 157 17.17 0.33 -17.15
C ALA A 157 16.91 -0.53 -18.40
N GLY A 158 17.17 -1.83 -18.35
CA GLY A 158 16.79 -2.76 -19.42
C GLY A 158 15.31 -3.12 -19.43
N LEU A 159 14.61 -2.92 -18.30
CA LEU A 159 13.19 -3.24 -18.11
C LEU A 159 12.27 -2.08 -18.50
N ALA A 160 12.74 -0.86 -18.28
CA ALA A 160 12.03 0.36 -18.60
C ALA A 160 12.91 1.19 -19.54
N ASP A 161 12.93 0.83 -20.82
CA ASP A 161 13.44 1.73 -21.83
C ASP A 161 12.45 2.90 -21.95
N ALA A 162 12.79 4.05 -21.38
CA ALA A 162 11.96 5.26 -21.38
C ALA A 162 11.50 5.68 -22.78
N ARG A 163 12.27 5.34 -23.81
CA ARG A 163 11.92 5.58 -25.23
C ARG A 163 10.68 4.81 -25.69
N VAL A 164 10.20 3.85 -24.91
CA VAL A 164 9.05 2.99 -25.27
C VAL A 164 7.74 3.54 -24.72
N LEU A 165 7.77 4.35 -23.66
CA LEU A 165 6.56 4.98 -23.15
C LEU A 165 6.33 6.31 -23.91
N PRO A 166 5.12 6.53 -24.45
CA PRO A 166 4.75 7.83 -24.98
C PRO A 166 4.72 8.88 -23.87
N LEU A 167 4.87 10.17 -24.24
CA LEU A 167 4.93 11.27 -23.27
C LEU A 167 3.80 11.24 -22.25
N TRP A 168 2.57 10.91 -22.66
CA TRP A 168 1.45 10.79 -21.73
C TRP A 168 1.67 9.71 -20.66
N GLY A 169 2.31 8.59 -21.03
CA GLY A 169 2.63 7.50 -20.09
C GLY A 169 3.67 7.92 -19.05
N ILE A 170 4.65 8.73 -19.49
CA ILE A 170 5.67 9.31 -18.60
C ILE A 170 4.99 10.30 -17.64
N ILE A 171 4.20 11.26 -18.16
CA ILE A 171 3.46 12.23 -17.35
C ILE A 171 2.55 11.50 -16.34
N TYR A 172 1.80 10.49 -16.80
CA TYR A 172 0.95 9.67 -15.94
C TYR A 172 1.74 9.03 -14.78
N SER A 173 2.89 8.44 -15.08
CA SER A 173 3.72 7.75 -14.09
C SER A 173 4.24 8.69 -13.01
N PHE A 174 4.58 9.93 -13.36
CA PHE A 174 5.10 10.92 -12.42
C PHE A 174 4.03 11.78 -11.73
N SER A 175 2.77 11.76 -12.20
CA SER A 175 1.73 12.62 -11.64
C SER A 175 0.56 11.87 -11.00
N LEU A 176 -0.10 11.00 -11.73
CA LEU A 176 -1.37 10.39 -11.29
C LEU A 176 -1.19 8.99 -10.70
N TRP A 177 -0.22 8.22 -11.18
CA TRP A 177 -0.07 6.83 -10.76
C TRP A 177 0.08 6.68 -9.24
N TRP A 178 1.01 7.38 -8.63
CA TRP A 178 1.28 7.26 -7.19
C TRP A 178 0.16 7.82 -6.32
N LEU A 179 -0.68 8.75 -6.85
CA LEU A 179 -1.89 9.23 -6.16
C LEU A 179 -2.96 8.15 -6.02
N ILE A 180 -2.97 7.15 -6.91
CA ILE A 180 -3.89 6.02 -6.88
C ILE A 180 -3.24 4.83 -6.19
N TRP A 181 -2.00 4.52 -6.55
CA TRP A 181 -1.26 3.36 -6.09
C TRP A 181 -1.03 3.36 -4.58
N SER A 182 -0.37 4.38 -4.03
CA SER A 182 -0.05 4.43 -2.60
C SER A 182 -1.27 4.34 -1.70
N PRO A 183 -2.37 5.13 -1.90
CA PRO A 183 -3.56 4.99 -1.07
C PRO A 183 -4.19 3.60 -1.17
N THR A 184 -4.24 3.00 -2.37
CA THR A 184 -4.80 1.66 -2.56
C THR A 184 -3.96 0.60 -1.88
N GLU A 185 -2.64 0.70 -1.99
CA GLU A 185 -1.71 -0.21 -1.33
C GLU A 185 -1.81 -0.11 0.18
N GLU A 186 -1.82 1.10 0.74
CA GLU A 186 -1.99 1.34 2.16
C GLU A 186 -3.34 0.84 2.69
N MET A 187 -4.41 1.05 1.93
CA MET A 187 -5.73 0.51 2.26
C MET A 187 -5.73 -1.02 2.25
N THR A 188 -5.03 -1.64 1.29
CA THR A 188 -4.96 -3.10 1.17
C THR A 188 -4.25 -3.72 2.37
N TYR A 189 -3.02 -3.28 2.64
CA TYR A 189 -2.18 -3.94 3.64
C TYR A 189 -2.45 -3.45 5.06
N ARG A 190 -2.48 -2.14 5.30
CA ARG A 190 -2.68 -1.56 6.63
C ARG A 190 -4.13 -1.30 6.99
N GLY A 191 -4.93 -0.86 6.02
CA GLY A 191 -6.33 -0.55 6.27
C GLY A 191 -7.17 -1.81 6.40
N TYR A 192 -6.95 -2.79 5.54
CA TYR A 192 -7.79 -3.98 5.48
C TYR A 192 -7.10 -5.22 6.05
N ALA A 193 -5.99 -5.69 5.47
CA ALA A 193 -5.42 -6.99 5.79
C ALA A 193 -4.84 -7.06 7.20
N PHE A 194 -3.92 -6.15 7.57
CA PHE A 194 -3.18 -6.23 8.81
C PHE A 194 -4.05 -6.26 10.07
N PRO A 195 -5.02 -5.36 10.30
CA PRO A 195 -5.83 -5.38 11.51
C PRO A 195 -6.71 -6.64 11.61
N ARG A 196 -7.13 -7.22 10.47
CA ARG A 196 -7.90 -8.46 10.43
C ARG A 196 -7.05 -9.66 10.78
N PHE A 197 -5.83 -9.76 10.23
CA PHE A 197 -4.90 -10.81 10.61
C PHE A 197 -4.42 -10.67 12.05
N GLU A 198 -4.28 -9.46 12.59
CA GLU A 198 -3.95 -9.23 14.02
C GLU A 198 -4.99 -9.90 14.94
N VAL A 199 -6.28 -9.81 14.61
CA VAL A 199 -7.38 -10.44 15.35
C VAL A 199 -7.47 -11.94 15.07
N LEU A 200 -7.39 -12.36 13.81
CA LEU A 200 -7.57 -13.75 13.40
C LEU A 200 -6.41 -14.64 13.87
N CYS A 201 -5.17 -14.17 13.74
CA CYS A 201 -3.99 -14.92 14.19
C CYS A 201 -3.85 -14.96 15.72
N ARG A 202 -4.47 -14.01 16.45
CA ARG A 202 -4.25 -13.80 17.89
C ARG A 202 -2.76 -13.66 18.27
N ASN A 203 -1.91 -13.39 17.27
CA ASN A 203 -0.47 -13.24 17.38
C ASN A 203 -0.01 -12.13 16.44
N ARG A 204 0.48 -11.02 17.00
CA ARG A 204 0.94 -9.85 16.24
C ARG A 204 2.15 -10.16 15.35
N GLY A 205 3.08 -10.98 15.86
CA GLY A 205 4.26 -11.35 15.09
C GLY A 205 3.90 -12.14 13.85
N LEU A 206 2.98 -13.09 13.96
CA LEU A 206 2.48 -13.86 12.82
C LEU A 206 1.73 -12.98 11.82
N ALA A 207 0.89 -12.05 12.29
CA ALA A 207 0.20 -11.09 11.42
C ALA A 207 1.18 -10.18 10.67
N ILE A 208 2.23 -9.67 11.35
CA ILE A 208 3.30 -8.88 10.73
C ILE A 208 4.01 -9.72 9.67
N GLY A 209 4.43 -10.93 10.01
CA GLY A 209 5.14 -11.83 9.08
C GLY A 209 4.32 -12.13 7.83
N LEU A 210 3.04 -12.51 8.01
CA LEU A 210 2.13 -12.85 6.92
C LEU A 210 1.89 -11.65 5.98
N VAL A 211 1.55 -10.49 6.55
CA VAL A 211 1.28 -9.29 5.75
C VAL A 211 2.54 -8.78 5.07
N SER A 212 3.68 -8.74 5.78
CA SER A 212 4.96 -8.32 5.19
C SER A 212 5.41 -9.25 4.07
N PHE A 213 5.23 -10.57 4.22
CA PHE A 213 5.55 -11.54 3.17
C PHE A 213 4.79 -11.24 1.88
N TRP A 214 3.46 -11.14 1.95
CA TRP A 214 2.63 -10.89 0.77
C TRP A 214 2.81 -9.50 0.20
N TRP A 215 3.00 -8.49 1.06
CA TRP A 215 3.29 -7.14 0.62
C TRP A 215 4.63 -7.06 -0.12
N THR A 216 5.65 -7.75 0.38
CA THR A 216 6.93 -7.87 -0.33
C THR A 216 6.77 -8.60 -1.65
N LEU A 217 5.99 -9.68 -1.66
CA LEU A 217 5.79 -10.52 -2.85
C LEU A 217 5.09 -9.75 -3.98
N GLN A 218 4.17 -8.81 -3.70
CA GLN A 218 3.58 -7.96 -4.74
C GLN A 218 4.65 -7.15 -5.50
N HIS A 219 5.70 -6.67 -4.81
CA HIS A 219 6.79 -5.94 -5.47
C HIS A 219 7.61 -6.83 -6.40
N VAL A 220 7.60 -8.13 -6.20
CA VAL A 220 8.18 -9.08 -7.15
C VAL A 220 7.37 -9.13 -8.45
N PHE A 221 6.05 -9.01 -8.33
CA PHE A 221 5.13 -9.12 -9.46
C PHE A 221 4.89 -7.80 -10.21
N LEU A 222 5.38 -6.67 -9.73
CA LEU A 222 5.20 -5.35 -10.38
C LEU A 222 6.53 -4.69 -10.78
N PRO A 223 6.98 -4.85 -12.03
CA PRO A 223 6.55 -5.81 -13.06
C PRO A 223 7.04 -7.23 -12.77
N PHE A 224 6.30 -8.24 -13.22
CA PHE A 224 6.73 -9.62 -13.13
C PHE A 224 7.63 -9.99 -14.32
N ILE A 225 8.84 -10.41 -14.00
CA ILE A 225 9.85 -10.86 -14.98
C ILE A 225 10.29 -12.25 -14.60
N LEU A 226 10.28 -13.14 -15.58
CA LEU A 226 10.62 -14.56 -15.41
C LEU A 226 12.14 -14.74 -15.33
N ASP A 227 12.74 -14.17 -14.28
CA ASP A 227 14.14 -14.37 -13.91
C ASP A 227 14.19 -14.65 -12.40
N TRP A 228 14.59 -15.86 -12.02
CA TRP A 228 14.56 -16.28 -10.62
C TRP A 228 15.51 -15.49 -9.73
N LYS A 229 16.66 -15.03 -10.27
CA LYS A 229 17.60 -14.16 -9.52
C LYS A 229 16.97 -12.81 -9.25
N LEU A 230 16.31 -12.23 -10.25
CA LEU A 230 15.60 -10.97 -10.09
C LEU A 230 14.43 -11.12 -9.10
N VAL A 231 13.65 -12.19 -9.17
CA VAL A 231 12.59 -12.52 -8.23
C VAL A 231 13.12 -12.56 -6.79
N LEU A 232 14.18 -13.34 -6.55
CA LEU A 232 14.80 -13.47 -5.24
C LEU A 232 15.39 -12.13 -4.76
N TRP A 233 16.11 -11.43 -5.65
CA TRP A 233 16.69 -10.14 -5.34
C TRP A 233 15.62 -9.12 -4.93
N ARG A 234 14.53 -8.99 -5.69
CA ARG A 234 13.43 -8.07 -5.35
C ARG A 234 12.79 -8.41 -4.02
N PHE A 235 12.52 -9.70 -3.79
CA PHE A 235 11.96 -10.13 -2.51
C PHE A 235 12.85 -9.72 -1.33
N LEU A 236 14.14 -10.05 -1.39
CA LEU A 236 15.09 -9.73 -0.33
C LEU A 236 15.33 -8.21 -0.19
N ALA A 237 15.31 -7.47 -1.29
CA ALA A 237 15.52 -6.02 -1.30
C ALA A 237 14.36 -5.26 -0.61
N PHE A 238 13.12 -5.68 -0.85
CA PHE A 238 11.94 -5.00 -0.33
C PHE A 238 11.55 -5.42 1.09
N LEU A 239 11.84 -6.67 1.48
CA LEU A 239 11.38 -7.24 2.75
C LEU A 239 11.76 -6.39 4.00
N PRO A 240 13.00 -5.92 4.18
CA PRO A 240 13.35 -5.13 5.36
C PRO A 240 12.56 -3.82 5.44
N GLY A 241 12.47 -3.08 4.34
CA GLY A 241 11.73 -1.83 4.26
C GLY A 241 10.24 -2.02 4.55
N VAL A 242 9.61 -3.05 3.97
CA VAL A 242 8.19 -3.37 4.18
C VAL A 242 7.92 -3.72 5.65
N VAL A 243 8.77 -4.53 6.29
CA VAL A 243 8.61 -4.87 7.71
C VAL A 243 8.69 -3.61 8.57
N ILE A 244 9.74 -2.78 8.38
CA ILE A 244 9.92 -1.55 9.16
C ILE A 244 8.76 -0.56 8.90
N LEU A 245 8.29 -0.47 7.66
CA LEU A 245 7.16 0.39 7.29
C LEU A 245 5.85 -0.08 7.93
N LEU A 246 5.66 -1.38 8.17
CA LEU A 246 4.45 -1.94 8.79
C LEU A 246 4.42 -1.72 10.32
N LEU A 247 5.57 -1.74 11.01
CA LEU A 247 5.62 -1.68 12.49
C LEU A 247 4.90 -0.46 13.11
N PRO A 248 4.99 0.77 12.57
CA PRO A 248 4.26 1.92 13.12
C PRO A 248 2.74 1.74 13.13
N SER A 249 2.18 0.84 12.28
CA SER A 249 0.75 0.53 12.24
C SER A 249 0.22 -0.06 13.55
N LEU A 250 1.10 -0.61 14.38
CA LEU A 250 0.75 -1.09 15.73
C LEU A 250 0.24 0.04 16.64
N LYS A 251 0.71 1.27 16.40
CA LYS A 251 0.34 2.46 17.20
C LYS A 251 -0.51 3.45 16.41
N ILE A 252 -0.21 3.62 15.10
CA ILE A 252 -0.88 4.58 14.23
C ILE A 252 -1.92 3.83 13.42
N ARG A 253 -3.21 4.04 13.72
CA ARG A 253 -4.34 3.31 13.09
C ARG A 253 -4.99 4.09 11.93
N ARG A 254 -4.45 5.23 11.54
CA ARG A 254 -4.92 6.00 10.39
C ARG A 254 -3.92 5.93 9.25
N LEU A 255 -4.40 5.95 8.00
CA LEU A 255 -3.55 5.72 6.82
C LEU A 255 -2.82 6.97 6.35
N GLY A 256 -3.28 8.18 6.67
CA GLY A 256 -2.69 9.42 6.18
C GLY A 256 -1.16 9.48 6.25
N PRO A 257 -0.53 9.29 7.43
CA PRO A 257 0.93 9.33 7.55
C PRO A 257 1.65 8.33 6.64
N PHE A 258 1.07 7.15 6.43
CA PHE A 258 1.68 6.10 5.60
C PHE A 258 1.57 6.44 4.10
N VAL A 259 0.44 6.97 3.66
CA VAL A 259 0.27 7.45 2.28
C VAL A 259 1.29 8.55 1.98
N PHE A 260 1.47 9.52 2.89
CA PHE A 260 2.46 10.58 2.71
C PHE A 260 3.91 10.07 2.78
N ALA A 261 4.19 9.00 3.52
CA ALA A 261 5.50 8.35 3.50
C ALA A 261 5.75 7.59 2.18
N HIS A 262 4.70 6.99 1.62
CA HIS A 262 4.79 6.13 0.44
C HIS A 262 4.96 6.93 -0.86
N TRP A 263 4.28 8.07 -0.99
CA TRP A 263 4.37 8.90 -2.21
C TRP A 263 5.79 9.19 -2.66
N PRO A 264 6.73 9.72 -1.83
CA PRO A 264 8.08 9.94 -2.27
C PRO A 264 8.83 8.64 -2.60
N MET A 265 8.51 7.50 -1.96
CA MET A 265 9.09 6.20 -2.32
C MET A 265 8.67 5.78 -3.72
N ASP A 266 7.40 5.96 -4.07
CA ASP A 266 6.86 5.66 -5.40
C ASP A 266 7.49 6.56 -6.48
N VAL A 267 7.60 7.87 -6.23
CA VAL A 267 8.24 8.81 -7.16
C VAL A 267 9.69 8.41 -7.42
N VAL A 268 10.44 8.05 -6.37
CA VAL A 268 11.82 7.54 -6.52
C VAL A 268 11.82 6.23 -7.30
N GLY A 269 10.90 5.31 -7.02
CA GLY A 269 10.75 4.04 -7.75
C GLY A 269 10.52 4.25 -9.24
N VAL A 270 9.62 5.18 -9.61
CA VAL A 270 9.37 5.56 -11.01
C VAL A 270 10.63 6.16 -11.63
N PHE A 271 11.29 7.10 -10.94
CA PHE A 271 12.51 7.76 -11.43
C PHE A 271 13.64 6.75 -11.68
N MET A 272 13.83 5.77 -10.81
CA MET A 272 14.87 4.75 -10.97
C MET A 272 14.57 3.74 -12.08
N THR A 273 13.31 3.58 -12.47
CA THR A 273 12.87 2.60 -13.47
C THR A 273 12.61 3.20 -14.85
N LEU A 274 12.31 4.50 -14.94
CA LEU A 274 12.20 5.22 -16.20
C LEU A 274 13.52 5.92 -16.50
N LYS A 275 14.15 5.57 -17.62
CA LYS A 275 15.26 6.37 -18.17
C LYS A 275 14.67 7.64 -18.81
N LEU A 276 14.96 8.77 -18.22
CA LEU A 276 14.68 10.11 -18.77
C LEU A 276 15.74 10.48 -19.79
#